data_04d57444f1f93d9a3c85b753c0a51afa
#
_entry.id   04d57444f1f93d9a3c85b753c0a51afa
#
_cell.length_a   1.000
_cell.length_b   1.000
_cell.length_c   1.000
_cell.angle_alpha   90.00
_cell.angle_beta   90.00
_cell.angle_gamma   90.00
#
_symmetry.space_group_name_H-M   'P 1'
#
loop_
_entity.id
_entity.type
_entity.pdbx_description
1 polymer ?
#
loop_
_entity_poly.entity_id
_entity_poly.type
_entity_poly.pdbx_seq_one_letter_code
_entity_poly.pdbx_strand_id
1 'polypeptide(L)'
;MLLSGLLAAGLFCALPASAASGCMLFADGTGKPVSTQGDCAAQLTPASTFKIPLALMGYDSGFLVDEQLPALPFKAGDPDFLPEWKQTTTPSSWMQFSVIWYSQRLTEWLGEARFQHYVDSFDYGNRDLEGNPGKHDGLTQAWLSASLAISPQEQARFLGKMVSGKLPVSAQTLRHTANLMRQPDIDGWQIHGKTGMGYPKLLDGSLDREQQIGWFVGWASKQDKTLIFVHTVIQKPGKQFASLRAREEVFAALPARLKTL
;
A
#
# COMPACT_ATOMS: atom_id res chain seq x y z
N MET A 1 -25.29 -53.72 40.03
CA MET A 1 -24.18 -53.32 39.14
C MET A 1 -24.53 -51.94 38.55
N LEU A 2 -23.94 -50.91 39.12
CA LEU A 2 -24.15 -49.53 38.67
C LEU A 2 -22.89 -49.14 37.88
N LEU A 3 -23.03 -48.89 36.55
CA LEU A 3 -21.96 -48.28 35.73
C LEU A 3 -22.03 -46.78 35.84
N SER A 4 -20.98 -46.19 36.42
CA SER A 4 -20.75 -44.74 36.41
C SER A 4 -19.99 -44.37 35.13
N GLY A 5 -20.64 -43.64 34.24
CA GLY A 5 -19.99 -43.04 33.07
C GLY A 5 -19.32 -41.73 33.45
N LEU A 6 -17.99 -41.63 33.31
CA LEU A 6 -17.26 -40.37 33.39
C LEU A 6 -17.42 -39.60 32.04
N LEU A 7 -18.08 -38.44 32.11
CA LEU A 7 -18.02 -37.44 31.06
C LEU A 7 -16.71 -36.66 31.20
N ALA A 8 -15.80 -36.80 30.27
CA ALA A 8 -14.62 -35.92 30.12
C ALA A 8 -15.03 -34.63 29.42
N ALA A 9 -15.13 -33.53 30.16
CA ALA A 9 -15.31 -32.19 29.61
C ALA A 9 -13.96 -31.72 29.02
N GLY A 10 -13.85 -31.72 27.69
CA GLY A 10 -12.70 -31.12 26.97
C GLY A 10 -12.72 -29.60 27.11
N LEU A 11 -11.74 -29.05 27.83
CA LEU A 11 -11.48 -27.60 27.86
C LEU A 11 -10.91 -27.17 26.54
N PHE A 12 -11.72 -26.60 25.64
CA PHE A 12 -11.23 -25.86 24.49
C PHE A 12 -10.62 -24.54 24.98
N CYS A 13 -9.29 -24.50 25.12
CA CYS A 13 -8.55 -23.24 25.26
C CYS A 13 -8.64 -22.50 23.92
N ALA A 14 -9.54 -21.53 23.82
CA ALA A 14 -9.50 -20.54 22.74
C ALA A 14 -8.22 -19.72 22.92
N LEU A 15 -7.25 -19.89 22.02
CA LEU A 15 -6.09 -19.01 21.92
C LEU A 15 -6.60 -17.60 21.68
N PRO A 16 -6.14 -16.58 22.43
CA PRO A 16 -6.51 -15.20 22.14
C PRO A 16 -6.09 -14.88 20.71
N ALA A 17 -7.03 -14.40 19.90
CA ALA A 17 -6.71 -13.83 18.61
C ALA A 17 -5.66 -12.74 18.86
N SER A 18 -4.42 -12.96 18.41
CA SER A 18 -3.37 -11.95 18.51
C SER A 18 -3.87 -10.72 17.76
N ALA A 19 -4.06 -9.62 18.46
CA ALA A 19 -4.36 -8.34 17.83
C ALA A 19 -3.28 -8.14 16.76
N ALA A 20 -3.70 -7.92 15.50
CA ALA A 20 -2.78 -7.77 14.39
C ALA A 20 -1.74 -6.72 14.76
N SER A 21 -0.51 -7.15 14.97
CA SER A 21 0.60 -6.24 15.24
C SER A 21 1.09 -5.69 13.90
N GLY A 22 1.41 -4.41 13.83
CA GLY A 22 2.05 -3.83 12.64
C GLY A 22 3.32 -4.57 12.27
N CYS A 23 3.87 -4.28 11.10
CA CYS A 23 5.11 -4.86 10.59
C CYS A 23 6.13 -3.78 10.26
N MET A 24 7.39 -3.95 10.65
CA MET A 24 8.54 -3.21 10.12
C MET A 24 9.42 -4.20 9.36
N LEU A 25 9.54 -4.01 8.06
CA LEU A 25 10.32 -4.87 7.18
C LEU A 25 11.34 -4.04 6.39
N PHE A 26 12.60 -4.49 6.40
CA PHE A 26 13.62 -4.02 5.47
C PHE A 26 14.03 -5.18 4.56
N ALA A 27 14.24 -4.88 3.27
CA ALA A 27 14.64 -5.86 2.28
C ALA A 27 15.76 -5.31 1.39
N ASP A 28 16.51 -6.20 0.76
CA ASP A 28 17.49 -5.83 -0.27
C ASP A 28 16.78 -5.34 -1.55
N GLY A 29 17.56 -4.88 -2.54
CA GLY A 29 17.05 -4.38 -3.81
C GLY A 29 16.29 -5.42 -4.66
N THR A 30 16.27 -6.69 -4.27
CA THR A 30 15.47 -7.74 -4.91
C THR A 30 14.12 -7.96 -4.23
N GLY A 31 13.89 -7.33 -3.07
CA GLY A 31 12.71 -7.52 -2.24
C GLY A 31 12.83 -8.68 -1.25
N LYS A 32 14.02 -9.29 -1.12
CA LYS A 32 14.28 -10.34 -0.13
C LYS A 32 14.47 -9.72 1.25
N PRO A 33 13.66 -10.11 2.26
CA PRO A 33 13.76 -9.56 3.60
C PRO A 33 15.13 -9.76 4.22
N VAL A 34 15.71 -8.68 4.80
CA VAL A 34 16.95 -8.69 5.59
C VAL A 34 16.67 -8.44 7.07
N SER A 35 15.53 -7.84 7.40
CA SER A 35 15.05 -7.65 8.77
C SER A 35 13.53 -7.57 8.80
N THR A 36 12.91 -8.26 9.76
CA THR A 36 11.46 -8.25 9.96
C THR A 36 11.13 -8.15 11.46
N GLN A 37 10.09 -7.38 11.78
CA GLN A 37 9.55 -7.27 13.13
C GLN A 37 8.01 -7.16 13.04
N GLY A 38 7.29 -7.91 13.86
CA GLY A 38 5.83 -7.96 13.84
C GLY A 38 5.27 -8.92 12.78
N ASP A 39 3.98 -8.78 12.47
CA ASP A 39 3.30 -9.62 11.48
C ASP A 39 3.46 -9.05 10.06
N CYS A 40 4.43 -9.58 9.35
CA CYS A 40 4.74 -9.15 7.98
C CYS A 40 4.07 -10.03 6.90
N ALA A 41 3.31 -11.06 7.30
CA ALA A 41 2.63 -11.98 6.38
C ALA A 41 1.13 -11.68 6.24
N ALA A 42 0.52 -10.99 7.22
CA ALA A 42 -0.89 -10.64 7.17
C ALA A 42 -1.20 -9.73 5.99
N GLN A 43 -2.19 -10.09 5.19
CA GLN A 43 -2.69 -9.27 4.10
C GLN A 43 -3.60 -8.16 4.63
N LEU A 44 -3.33 -6.94 4.23
CA LEU A 44 -4.05 -5.73 4.62
C LEU A 44 -4.46 -4.94 3.35
N THR A 45 -5.47 -4.10 3.47
CA THR A 45 -5.79 -3.18 2.37
C THR A 45 -4.59 -2.30 2.04
N PRO A 46 -4.18 -2.17 0.76
CA PRO A 46 -3.04 -1.33 0.39
C PRO A 46 -3.33 0.16 0.54
N ALA A 47 -4.59 0.56 0.51
CA ALA A 47 -5.00 1.95 0.54
C ALA A 47 -4.20 2.81 -0.48
N SER A 48 -3.72 3.99 -0.09
CA SER A 48 -3.00 4.88 -1.01
C SER A 48 -1.60 4.40 -1.40
N THR A 49 -1.04 3.30 -0.84
CA THR A 49 0.18 2.70 -1.39
C THR A 49 -0.07 2.08 -2.77
N PHE A 50 -1.32 1.75 -3.08
CA PHE A 50 -1.73 1.27 -4.41
C PHE A 50 -1.53 2.33 -5.52
N LYS A 51 -1.31 3.60 -5.16
CA LYS A 51 -0.92 4.62 -6.14
C LYS A 51 0.41 4.32 -6.84
N ILE A 52 1.27 3.50 -6.25
CA ILE A 52 2.53 3.06 -6.88
C ILE A 52 2.22 2.21 -8.13
N PRO A 53 1.50 1.05 -8.04
CA PRO A 53 1.12 0.32 -9.24
C PRO A 53 0.21 1.13 -10.16
N LEU A 54 -0.69 1.99 -9.65
CA LEU A 54 -1.50 2.86 -10.51
C LEU A 54 -0.66 3.85 -11.32
N ALA A 55 0.42 4.40 -10.78
CA ALA A 55 1.34 5.25 -11.53
C ALA A 55 2.05 4.47 -12.65
N LEU A 56 2.51 3.25 -12.35
CA LEU A 56 3.08 2.36 -13.37
C LEU A 56 2.07 2.09 -14.50
N MET A 57 0.84 1.72 -14.15
CA MET A 57 -0.25 1.50 -15.12
C MET A 57 -0.54 2.75 -15.94
N GLY A 58 -0.61 3.90 -15.28
CA GLY A 58 -0.92 5.19 -15.91
C GLY A 58 0.13 5.62 -16.92
N TYR A 59 1.43 5.51 -16.59
CA TYR A 59 2.50 5.84 -17.51
C TYR A 59 2.64 4.83 -18.65
N ASP A 60 2.52 3.54 -18.32
CA ASP A 60 2.66 2.48 -19.32
C ASP A 60 1.52 2.49 -20.35
N SER A 61 0.31 2.80 -19.91
CA SER A 61 -0.87 2.90 -20.78
C SER A 61 -1.03 4.24 -21.50
N GLY A 62 -0.23 5.26 -21.16
CA GLY A 62 -0.29 6.60 -21.75
C GLY A 62 -1.37 7.51 -21.15
N PHE A 63 -2.03 7.14 -20.06
CA PHE A 63 -2.90 8.07 -19.32
C PHE A 63 -2.10 9.18 -18.64
N LEU A 64 -0.98 8.83 -18.02
CA LEU A 64 -0.02 9.79 -17.48
C LEU A 64 1.07 10.07 -18.53
N VAL A 65 1.39 11.34 -18.74
CA VAL A 65 2.40 11.78 -19.71
C VAL A 65 3.72 12.09 -19.00
N ASP A 66 3.64 12.91 -17.96
CA ASP A 66 4.75 13.32 -17.10
C ASP A 66 4.24 13.62 -15.67
N GLU A 67 5.07 14.25 -14.86
CA GLU A 67 4.73 14.59 -13.47
C GLU A 67 3.65 15.70 -13.34
N GLN A 68 3.29 16.37 -14.46
CA GLN A 68 2.32 17.47 -14.49
C GLN A 68 1.07 17.17 -15.30
N LEU A 69 1.14 16.20 -16.24
CA LEU A 69 0.05 15.91 -17.17
C LEU A 69 -0.44 14.46 -17.05
N PRO A 70 -1.79 14.27 -17.15
CA PRO A 70 -2.83 15.28 -17.30
C PRO A 70 -3.13 16.01 -15.99
N ALA A 71 -3.35 17.33 -16.08
CA ALA A 71 -3.92 18.11 -15.00
C ALA A 71 -5.45 18.02 -15.07
N LEU A 72 -6.06 17.31 -14.11
CA LEU A 72 -7.50 17.07 -14.10
C LEU A 72 -8.20 18.00 -13.09
N PRO A 73 -9.32 18.64 -13.45
CA PRO A 73 -10.07 19.47 -12.52
C PRO A 73 -10.87 18.62 -11.52
N PHE A 74 -10.99 19.10 -10.29
CA PHE A 74 -11.97 18.60 -9.31
C PHE A 74 -13.38 18.83 -9.84
N LYS A 75 -14.29 17.90 -9.61
CA LYS A 75 -15.70 18.00 -9.96
C LYS A 75 -16.56 17.84 -8.73
N ALA A 76 -17.73 18.49 -8.72
CA ALA A 76 -18.72 18.27 -7.67
C ALA A 76 -19.11 16.77 -7.63
N GLY A 77 -19.08 16.19 -6.43
CA GLY A 77 -19.29 14.75 -6.21
C GLY A 77 -18.03 13.90 -6.13
N ASP A 78 -16.87 14.43 -6.52
CA ASP A 78 -15.59 13.75 -6.24
C ASP A 78 -15.37 13.67 -4.72
N PRO A 79 -14.69 12.62 -4.21
CA PRO A 79 -14.21 12.58 -2.84
C PRO A 79 -13.39 13.82 -2.49
N ASP A 80 -13.70 14.47 -1.34
CA ASP A 80 -13.17 15.78 -0.97
C ASP A 80 -12.62 15.84 0.47
N PHE A 81 -12.06 14.71 0.94
CA PHE A 81 -11.60 14.51 2.33
C PHE A 81 -10.58 15.55 2.81
N LEU A 82 -9.69 16.04 1.92
CA LEU A 82 -8.70 17.07 2.23
C LEU A 82 -8.94 18.31 1.36
N PRO A 83 -8.64 19.53 1.87
CA PRO A 83 -8.74 20.76 1.06
C PRO A 83 -7.95 20.70 -0.25
N GLU A 84 -6.78 20.04 -0.25
CA GLU A 84 -5.90 19.84 -1.40
C GLU A 84 -6.55 18.99 -2.51
N TRP A 85 -7.64 18.27 -2.21
CA TRP A 85 -8.35 17.48 -3.21
C TRP A 85 -9.34 18.29 -4.04
N LYS A 86 -9.72 19.49 -3.57
CA LYS A 86 -10.72 20.38 -4.20
C LYS A 86 -10.13 21.32 -5.26
N GLN A 87 -9.07 20.93 -5.90
CA GLN A 87 -8.37 21.73 -6.91
C GLN A 87 -7.98 20.90 -8.13
N THR A 88 -7.52 21.57 -9.18
CA THR A 88 -6.87 20.89 -10.30
C THR A 88 -5.70 20.08 -9.81
N THR A 89 -5.66 18.79 -10.15
CA THR A 89 -4.70 17.81 -9.66
C THR A 89 -3.85 17.31 -10.81
N THR A 90 -2.53 17.40 -10.65
CA THR A 90 -1.51 16.81 -11.53
C THR A 90 -1.06 15.45 -10.98
N PRO A 91 -0.34 14.60 -11.75
CA PRO A 91 0.28 13.38 -11.21
C PRO A 91 1.11 13.62 -9.95
N SER A 92 1.90 14.71 -9.89
CA SER A 92 2.67 15.09 -8.69
C SER A 92 1.78 15.37 -7.48
N SER A 93 0.78 16.24 -7.60
CA SER A 93 -0.13 16.55 -6.49
C SER A 93 -1.04 15.37 -6.12
N TRP A 94 -1.44 14.54 -7.10
CA TRP A 94 -2.14 13.28 -6.87
C TRP A 94 -1.35 12.33 -5.94
N MET A 95 -0.08 12.11 -6.25
CA MET A 95 0.78 11.25 -5.44
C MET A 95 1.05 11.87 -4.06
N GLN A 96 1.37 13.17 -4.02
CA GLN A 96 1.69 13.92 -2.79
C GLN A 96 0.53 13.94 -1.81
N PHE A 97 -0.66 14.37 -2.25
CA PHE A 97 -1.84 14.54 -1.41
C PHE A 97 -2.75 13.30 -1.37
N SER A 98 -2.35 12.22 -2.03
CA SER A 98 -3.12 10.96 -2.06
C SER A 98 -4.54 11.10 -2.61
N VAL A 99 -4.76 11.96 -3.61
CA VAL A 99 -6.08 12.28 -4.17
C VAL A 99 -6.77 11.01 -4.69
N ILE A 100 -7.92 10.65 -4.11
CA ILE A 100 -8.61 9.39 -4.44
C ILE A 100 -9.28 9.48 -5.81
N TRP A 101 -10.03 10.54 -6.10
CA TRP A 101 -10.78 10.67 -7.33
C TRP A 101 -9.90 10.65 -8.60
N TYR A 102 -8.65 11.10 -8.49
CA TYR A 102 -7.69 10.99 -9.59
C TYR A 102 -7.35 9.53 -9.89
N SER A 103 -7.14 8.72 -8.84
CA SER A 103 -6.95 7.27 -8.99
C SER A 103 -8.16 6.60 -9.66
N GLN A 104 -9.38 6.97 -9.23
CA GLN A 104 -10.62 6.42 -9.76
C GLN A 104 -10.79 6.74 -11.26
N ARG A 105 -10.51 7.98 -11.68
CA ARG A 105 -10.54 8.34 -13.11
C ARG A 105 -9.50 7.61 -13.95
N LEU A 106 -8.32 7.33 -13.39
CA LEU A 106 -7.31 6.53 -14.06
C LEU A 106 -7.79 5.09 -14.25
N THR A 107 -8.35 4.45 -13.22
CA THR A 107 -8.83 3.07 -13.31
C THR A 107 -10.07 2.94 -14.20
N GLU A 108 -10.99 3.91 -14.15
CA GLU A 108 -12.13 3.98 -15.07
C GLU A 108 -11.68 4.13 -16.53
N TRP A 109 -10.64 4.95 -16.80
CA TRP A 109 -10.07 5.09 -18.14
C TRP A 109 -9.38 3.79 -18.61
N LEU A 110 -8.72 3.06 -17.72
CA LEU A 110 -8.15 1.75 -18.03
C LEU A 110 -9.25 0.73 -18.39
N GLY A 111 -10.34 0.74 -17.65
CA GLY A 111 -11.39 -0.29 -17.70
C GLY A 111 -10.96 -1.58 -17.02
N GLU A 112 -11.94 -2.43 -16.70
CA GLU A 112 -11.76 -3.65 -15.89
C GLU A 112 -10.69 -4.59 -16.45
N ALA A 113 -10.76 -4.91 -17.74
CA ALA A 113 -9.85 -5.89 -18.34
C ALA A 113 -8.38 -5.47 -18.29
N ARG A 114 -8.04 -4.21 -18.61
CA ARG A 114 -6.65 -3.72 -18.53
C ARG A 114 -6.20 -3.56 -17.09
N PHE A 115 -7.08 -3.11 -16.21
CA PHE A 115 -6.78 -2.96 -14.79
C PHE A 115 -6.44 -4.32 -14.16
N GLN A 116 -7.26 -5.37 -14.40
CA GLN A 116 -6.99 -6.72 -13.94
C GLN A 116 -5.69 -7.28 -14.54
N HIS A 117 -5.49 -7.11 -15.86
CA HIS A 117 -4.25 -7.56 -16.52
C HIS A 117 -2.99 -6.99 -15.87
N TYR A 118 -2.96 -5.69 -15.52
CA TYR A 118 -1.82 -5.11 -14.83
C TYR A 118 -1.62 -5.68 -13.43
N VAL A 119 -2.68 -5.80 -12.64
CA VAL A 119 -2.60 -6.34 -11.27
C VAL A 119 -2.06 -7.78 -11.30
N ASP A 120 -2.52 -8.60 -12.25
CA ASP A 120 -2.04 -9.97 -12.46
C ASP A 120 -0.57 -9.98 -12.89
N SER A 121 -0.20 -9.15 -13.87
CA SER A 121 1.17 -9.09 -14.41
C SER A 121 2.20 -8.58 -13.39
N PHE A 122 1.78 -7.73 -12.47
CA PHE A 122 2.60 -7.27 -11.36
C PHE A 122 2.67 -8.27 -10.20
N ASP A 123 1.79 -9.30 -10.19
CA ASP A 123 1.62 -10.26 -9.09
C ASP A 123 1.37 -9.51 -7.77
N TYR A 124 0.39 -8.59 -7.78
CA TYR A 124 0.15 -7.66 -6.69
C TYR A 124 -0.88 -8.20 -5.70
N GLY A 125 -0.41 -8.63 -4.54
CA GLY A 125 -1.25 -9.12 -3.43
C GLY A 125 -2.19 -10.25 -3.84
N ASN A 126 -3.43 -10.25 -3.35
CA ASN A 126 -4.45 -11.25 -3.69
C ASN A 126 -5.06 -11.10 -5.09
N ARG A 127 -4.75 -10.01 -5.81
CA ARG A 127 -5.24 -9.70 -7.16
C ARG A 127 -6.75 -9.56 -7.30
N ASP A 128 -7.46 -9.43 -6.19
CA ASP A 128 -8.91 -9.31 -6.15
C ASP A 128 -9.36 -7.86 -6.38
N LEU A 129 -9.97 -7.59 -7.51
CA LEU A 129 -10.50 -6.29 -7.91
C LEU A 129 -12.04 -6.25 -7.93
N GLU A 130 -12.74 -7.16 -7.25
CA GLU A 130 -14.20 -7.16 -7.24
C GLU A 130 -14.81 -5.93 -6.53
N GLY A 131 -14.08 -5.35 -5.58
CA GLY A 131 -14.56 -4.19 -4.80
C GLY A 131 -15.38 -4.60 -3.57
N ASN A 132 -16.40 -3.84 -3.25
CA ASN A 132 -17.30 -4.17 -2.14
C ASN A 132 -18.32 -5.24 -2.57
N PRO A 133 -18.65 -6.20 -1.71
CA PRO A 133 -19.57 -7.29 -2.04
C PRO A 133 -20.90 -6.77 -2.63
N GLY A 134 -21.24 -7.23 -3.84
CA GLY A 134 -22.48 -6.89 -4.53
C GLY A 134 -22.60 -5.46 -5.04
N LYS A 135 -21.51 -4.66 -5.03
CA LYS A 135 -21.54 -3.25 -5.49
C LYS A 135 -21.01 -3.04 -6.91
N HIS A 136 -20.26 -3.98 -7.45
CA HIS A 136 -19.58 -3.87 -8.77
C HIS A 136 -18.76 -2.57 -8.88
N ASP A 137 -18.08 -2.19 -7.81
CA ASP A 137 -17.34 -0.94 -7.67
C ASP A 137 -15.81 -1.13 -7.66
N GLY A 138 -15.34 -2.27 -8.16
CA GLY A 138 -13.93 -2.66 -8.13
C GLY A 138 -12.99 -1.64 -8.76
N LEU A 139 -13.39 -1.01 -9.87
CA LEU A 139 -12.61 0.05 -10.53
C LEU A 139 -12.34 1.26 -9.63
N THR A 140 -13.17 1.51 -8.63
CA THR A 140 -13.08 2.72 -7.81
C THR A 140 -12.81 2.44 -6.34
N GLN A 141 -13.05 1.21 -5.87
CA GLN A 141 -13.02 0.88 -4.44
C GLN A 141 -12.08 -0.26 -4.07
N ALA A 142 -11.66 -1.14 -4.98
CA ALA A 142 -10.96 -2.38 -4.64
C ALA A 142 -9.84 -2.18 -3.60
N TRP A 143 -9.02 -1.12 -3.73
CA TRP A 143 -7.88 -0.81 -2.86
C TRP A 143 -8.24 0.02 -1.62
N LEU A 144 -9.49 0.46 -1.48
CA LEU A 144 -9.98 1.35 -0.41
C LEU A 144 -10.70 0.56 0.69
N SER A 145 -9.98 -0.37 1.32
CA SER A 145 -10.52 -1.29 2.33
C SER A 145 -11.65 -2.19 1.80
N ALA A 146 -11.63 -2.53 0.51
CA ALA A 146 -12.57 -3.46 -0.12
C ALA A 146 -11.91 -4.83 -0.37
N SER A 147 -11.81 -5.30 -1.62
CA SER A 147 -11.38 -6.66 -1.93
C SER A 147 -9.86 -6.83 -2.02
N LEU A 148 -9.15 -5.81 -2.55
CA LEU A 148 -7.71 -5.92 -2.76
C LEU A 148 -6.94 -5.87 -1.44
N ALA A 149 -6.08 -6.87 -1.23
CA ALA A 149 -5.24 -6.98 -0.05
C ALA A 149 -3.81 -7.39 -0.42
N ILE A 150 -2.84 -6.94 0.37
CA ILE A 150 -1.42 -7.25 0.19
C ILE A 150 -0.72 -7.29 1.55
N SER A 151 0.21 -8.22 1.72
CA SER A 151 1.06 -8.26 2.92
C SER A 151 2.30 -7.39 2.78
N PRO A 152 2.94 -6.98 3.88
CA PRO A 152 4.23 -6.31 3.85
C PRO A 152 5.31 -7.05 3.07
N GLN A 153 5.34 -8.39 3.16
CA GLN A 153 6.28 -9.21 2.38
C GLN A 153 5.98 -9.15 0.87
N GLU A 154 4.72 -9.17 0.47
CA GLU A 154 4.31 -9.03 -0.93
C GLU A 154 4.63 -7.63 -1.46
N GLN A 155 4.40 -6.57 -0.66
CA GLN A 155 4.81 -5.21 -0.99
C GLN A 155 6.34 -5.11 -1.21
N ALA A 156 7.15 -5.74 -0.35
CA ALA A 156 8.60 -5.76 -0.53
C ALA A 156 9.01 -6.47 -1.82
N ARG A 157 8.39 -7.61 -2.16
CA ARG A 157 8.63 -8.31 -3.44
C ARG A 157 8.23 -7.46 -4.66
N PHE A 158 7.07 -6.81 -4.60
CA PHE A 158 6.61 -5.91 -5.66
C PHE A 158 7.59 -4.75 -5.87
N LEU A 159 8.00 -4.07 -4.79
CA LEU A 159 9.00 -3.00 -4.86
C LEU A 159 10.35 -3.52 -5.36
N GLY A 160 10.76 -4.72 -4.97
CA GLY A 160 11.98 -5.37 -5.48
C GLY A 160 11.93 -5.60 -6.99
N LYS A 161 10.81 -6.08 -7.52
CA LYS A 161 10.60 -6.18 -8.98
C LYS A 161 10.65 -4.81 -9.65
N MET A 162 10.07 -3.78 -9.03
CA MET A 162 10.08 -2.42 -9.56
C MET A 162 11.49 -1.84 -9.64
N VAL A 163 12.24 -1.81 -8.53
CA VAL A 163 13.57 -1.18 -8.47
C VAL A 163 14.63 -1.95 -9.25
N SER A 164 14.46 -3.28 -9.42
CA SER A 164 15.34 -4.12 -10.25
C SER A 164 14.93 -4.18 -11.73
N GLY A 165 13.91 -3.43 -12.16
CA GLY A 165 13.46 -3.39 -13.55
C GLY A 165 12.81 -4.68 -14.07
N LYS A 166 12.25 -5.51 -13.18
CA LYS A 166 11.64 -6.81 -13.51
C LYS A 166 10.12 -6.76 -13.71
N LEU A 167 9.50 -5.61 -13.52
CA LEU A 167 8.09 -5.43 -13.89
C LEU A 167 7.96 -5.29 -15.41
N PRO A 168 6.87 -5.78 -16.02
CA PRO A 168 6.66 -5.75 -17.48
C PRO A 168 6.21 -4.36 -17.96
N VAL A 169 7.00 -3.35 -17.67
CA VAL A 169 6.80 -1.94 -18.08
C VAL A 169 8.13 -1.33 -18.50
N SER A 170 8.08 -0.21 -19.24
CA SER A 170 9.29 0.44 -19.72
C SER A 170 10.16 1.03 -18.61
N ALA A 171 11.47 1.16 -18.85
CA ALA A 171 12.37 1.85 -17.92
C ALA A 171 11.96 3.32 -17.70
N GLN A 172 11.32 3.96 -18.68
CA GLN A 172 10.80 5.31 -18.56
C GLN A 172 9.62 5.36 -17.57
N THR A 173 8.68 4.41 -17.68
CA THR A 173 7.57 4.24 -16.72
C THR A 173 8.07 4.11 -15.29
N LEU A 174 9.10 3.28 -15.07
CA LEU A 174 9.72 3.10 -13.75
C LEU A 174 10.30 4.41 -13.20
N ARG A 175 11.03 5.18 -14.05
CA ARG A 175 11.62 6.47 -13.65
C ARG A 175 10.57 7.52 -13.30
N HIS A 176 9.55 7.72 -14.14
CA HIS A 176 8.46 8.66 -13.85
C HIS A 176 7.72 8.30 -12.56
N THR A 177 7.43 7.02 -12.35
CA THR A 177 6.80 6.56 -11.10
C THR A 177 7.70 6.85 -9.88
N ALA A 178 9.01 6.59 -9.98
CA ALA A 178 9.97 6.90 -8.92
C ALA A 178 10.01 8.41 -8.62
N ASN A 179 10.00 9.26 -9.65
CA ASN A 179 9.99 10.73 -9.49
C ASN A 179 8.79 11.20 -8.67
N LEU A 180 7.59 10.66 -8.90
CA LEU A 180 6.40 10.98 -8.11
C LEU A 180 6.53 10.61 -6.62
N MET A 181 7.38 9.66 -6.29
CA MET A 181 7.54 9.13 -4.93
C MET A 181 8.68 9.80 -4.14
N ARG A 182 9.34 10.81 -4.71
CA ARG A 182 10.50 11.48 -4.09
C ARG A 182 10.17 12.01 -2.69
N GLN A 183 11.07 11.74 -1.74
CA GLN A 183 11.06 12.22 -0.36
C GLN A 183 12.36 12.98 -0.09
N PRO A 184 12.46 13.71 1.04
CA PRO A 184 13.74 14.30 1.46
C PRO A 184 14.85 13.27 1.58
N ASP A 185 16.05 13.63 1.10
CA ASP A 185 17.24 12.78 1.17
C ASP A 185 17.74 12.58 2.60
N ILE A 186 18.40 11.47 2.87
CA ILE A 186 19.06 11.17 4.14
C ILE A 186 20.53 10.84 3.85
N ASP A 187 21.47 11.64 4.31
CA ASP A 187 22.92 11.41 4.20
C ASP A 187 23.39 11.03 2.77
N GLY A 188 22.79 11.69 1.76
CA GLY A 188 23.06 11.45 0.35
C GLY A 188 22.37 10.22 -0.24
N TRP A 189 21.50 9.55 0.51
CA TRP A 189 20.59 8.55 0.00
C TRP A 189 19.33 9.19 -0.55
N GLN A 190 18.96 8.83 -1.75
CA GLN A 190 17.70 9.22 -2.36
C GLN A 190 16.57 8.37 -1.81
N ILE A 191 15.57 9.01 -1.22
CA ILE A 191 14.44 8.32 -0.61
C ILE A 191 13.21 8.45 -1.51
N HIS A 192 12.54 7.34 -1.73
CA HIS A 192 11.27 7.25 -2.46
C HIS A 192 10.27 6.53 -1.57
N GLY A 193 9.06 7.08 -1.42
CA GLY A 193 8.10 6.46 -0.53
C GLY A 193 6.67 6.95 -0.72
N LYS A 194 5.73 6.08 -0.33
CA LYS A 194 4.29 6.38 -0.36
C LYS A 194 3.62 5.94 0.92
N THR A 195 2.81 6.83 1.48
CA THR A 195 1.93 6.55 2.61
C THR A 195 0.61 5.95 2.14
N GLY A 196 -0.04 5.16 3.00
CA GLY A 196 -1.40 4.69 2.83
C GLY A 196 -2.14 4.65 4.16
N MET A 197 -3.44 4.91 4.17
CA MET A 197 -4.29 4.78 5.34
C MET A 197 -5.60 4.10 4.97
N GLY A 198 -5.96 3.08 5.72
CA GLY A 198 -7.20 2.33 5.56
C GLY A 198 -7.73 1.83 6.90
N TYR A 199 -8.72 0.97 6.82
CA TYR A 199 -9.36 0.35 7.99
C TYR A 199 -9.33 -1.17 7.85
N PRO A 200 -9.12 -1.93 8.94
CA PRO A 200 -9.30 -3.38 8.92
C PRO A 200 -10.77 -3.74 8.65
N LYS A 201 -11.00 -4.99 8.27
CA LYS A 201 -12.36 -5.54 8.21
C LYS A 201 -12.64 -6.37 9.47
N LEU A 202 -13.86 -6.25 9.97
CA LEU A 202 -14.43 -7.15 10.96
C LEU A 202 -14.84 -8.48 10.30
N LEU A 203 -15.19 -9.48 11.12
CA LEU A 203 -15.61 -10.80 10.64
C LEU A 203 -16.86 -10.76 9.75
N ASP A 204 -17.72 -9.77 9.92
CA ASP A 204 -18.92 -9.55 9.13
C ASP A 204 -18.65 -8.78 7.80
N GLY A 205 -17.38 -8.46 7.54
CA GLY A 205 -16.95 -7.70 6.37
C GLY A 205 -17.09 -6.19 6.46
N SER A 206 -17.68 -5.65 7.54
CA SER A 206 -17.74 -4.20 7.80
C SER A 206 -16.35 -3.65 8.17
N LEU A 207 -16.19 -2.33 8.07
CA LEU A 207 -14.92 -1.68 8.43
C LEU A 207 -14.83 -1.46 9.94
N ASP A 208 -13.73 -1.90 10.54
CA ASP A 208 -13.38 -1.57 11.92
C ASP A 208 -12.90 -0.11 12.01
N ARG A 209 -13.81 0.81 12.31
CA ARG A 209 -13.51 2.24 12.47
C ARG A 209 -12.78 2.58 13.77
N GLU A 210 -12.66 1.63 14.70
CA GLU A 210 -11.90 1.77 15.94
C GLU A 210 -10.39 1.52 15.75
N GLN A 211 -9.99 1.06 14.55
CA GLN A 211 -8.60 0.82 14.18
C GLN A 211 -8.27 1.51 12.86
N GLN A 212 -7.06 2.04 12.74
CA GLN A 212 -6.50 2.53 11.48
C GLN A 212 -5.30 1.69 11.09
N ILE A 213 -5.23 1.31 9.82
CA ILE A 213 -4.03 0.74 9.21
C ILE A 213 -3.27 1.89 8.56
N GLY A 214 -2.04 2.13 9.01
CA GLY A 214 -1.12 3.06 8.38
C GLY A 214 0.00 2.32 7.67
N TRP A 215 0.33 2.75 6.45
CA TRP A 215 1.45 2.25 5.66
C TRP A 215 2.45 3.36 5.36
N PHE A 216 3.72 3.00 5.32
CA PHE A 216 4.75 3.71 4.58
C PHE A 216 5.66 2.72 3.91
N VAL A 217 5.73 2.76 2.58
CA VAL A 217 6.47 1.80 1.76
C VAL A 217 7.32 2.52 0.73
N GLY A 218 8.50 1.95 0.41
CA GLY A 218 9.40 2.58 -0.53
C GLY A 218 10.80 2.01 -0.48
N TRP A 219 11.77 2.82 -0.93
CA TRP A 219 13.18 2.44 -0.92
C TRP A 219 14.11 3.65 -0.73
N ALA A 220 15.30 3.36 -0.25
CA ALA A 220 16.45 4.25 -0.24
C ALA A 220 17.48 3.73 -1.25
N SER A 221 18.06 4.61 -2.08
CA SER A 221 19.09 4.24 -3.05
C SER A 221 20.27 5.20 -3.02
N LYS A 222 21.49 4.65 -3.14
CA LYS A 222 22.74 5.41 -3.26
C LYS A 222 23.73 4.59 -4.06
N GLN A 223 24.16 5.11 -5.22
CA GLN A 223 24.98 4.38 -6.18
C GLN A 223 24.30 3.05 -6.59
N ASP A 224 24.95 1.92 -6.38
CA ASP A 224 24.47 0.55 -6.65
C ASP A 224 23.70 -0.09 -5.49
N LYS A 225 23.62 0.60 -4.34
CA LYS A 225 22.98 0.08 -3.13
C LYS A 225 21.50 0.50 -3.09
N THR A 226 20.65 -0.44 -2.70
CA THR A 226 19.21 -0.20 -2.50
C THR A 226 18.73 -0.93 -1.26
N LEU A 227 17.99 -0.21 -0.40
CA LEU A 227 17.30 -0.77 0.75
C LEU A 227 15.80 -0.47 0.61
N ILE A 228 15.00 -1.50 0.52
CA ILE A 228 13.54 -1.41 0.51
C ILE A 228 13.05 -1.37 1.96
N PHE A 229 12.06 -0.56 2.22
CA PHE A 229 11.35 -0.52 3.50
C PHE A 229 9.85 -0.66 3.31
N VAL A 230 9.21 -1.43 4.17
CA VAL A 230 7.76 -1.58 4.27
C VAL A 230 7.39 -1.54 5.73
N HIS A 231 6.57 -0.58 6.11
CA HIS A 231 6.11 -0.46 7.50
C HIS A 231 4.60 -0.30 7.56
N THR A 232 3.99 -1.07 8.47
CA THR A 232 2.59 -0.95 8.81
C THR A 232 2.42 -0.66 10.29
N VAL A 233 1.49 0.22 10.60
CA VAL A 233 1.06 0.54 11.97
C VAL A 233 -0.43 0.26 12.07
N ILE A 234 -0.87 -0.42 13.13
CA ILE A 234 -2.27 -0.57 13.45
C ILE A 234 -2.49 0.16 14.78
N GLN A 235 -3.36 1.14 14.78
CA GLN A 235 -3.63 1.98 15.96
C GLN A 235 -5.07 2.47 16.01
N LYS A 236 -5.53 2.84 17.19
CA LYS A 236 -6.79 3.58 17.33
C LYS A 236 -6.69 4.95 16.67
N PRO A 237 -7.79 5.45 16.06
CA PRO A 237 -7.83 6.82 15.56
C PRO A 237 -7.45 7.83 16.64
N GLY A 238 -6.66 8.82 16.28
CA GLY A 238 -6.14 9.82 17.20
C GLY A 238 -5.76 11.12 16.49
N LYS A 239 -4.98 11.98 17.15
CA LYS A 239 -4.54 13.26 16.58
C LYS A 239 -3.63 13.08 15.35
N GLN A 240 -2.91 11.98 15.27
CA GLN A 240 -2.01 11.65 14.17
C GLN A 240 -2.55 10.47 13.38
N PHE A 241 -2.58 10.60 12.07
CA PHE A 241 -2.91 9.49 11.17
C PHE A 241 -1.87 8.37 11.27
N ALA A 242 -2.35 7.11 11.26
CA ALA A 242 -1.49 5.93 11.32
C ALA A 242 -0.42 5.93 10.20
N SER A 243 -0.75 6.45 9.02
CA SER A 243 0.18 6.56 7.88
C SER A 243 1.32 7.56 8.11
N LEU A 244 1.07 8.66 8.80
CA LEU A 244 2.11 9.63 9.15
C LEU A 244 3.04 9.06 10.23
N ARG A 245 2.48 8.35 11.21
CA ARG A 245 3.27 7.63 12.20
C ARG A 245 4.15 6.56 11.54
N ALA A 246 3.60 5.75 10.64
CA ALA A 246 4.40 4.77 9.90
C ALA A 246 5.57 5.43 9.15
N ARG A 247 5.34 6.60 8.53
CA ARG A 247 6.39 7.35 7.85
C ARG A 247 7.47 7.83 8.82
N GLU A 248 7.09 8.44 9.94
CA GLU A 248 8.02 8.94 10.95
C GLU A 248 8.89 7.83 11.53
N GLU A 249 8.30 6.67 11.87
CA GLU A 249 9.02 5.52 12.40
C GLU A 249 10.05 4.96 11.40
N VAL A 250 9.74 4.92 10.09
CA VAL A 250 10.71 4.54 9.06
C VAL A 250 11.83 5.57 8.96
N PHE A 251 11.51 6.88 8.92
CA PHE A 251 12.55 7.93 8.86
C PHE A 251 13.46 7.92 10.08
N ALA A 252 12.94 7.57 11.25
CA ALA A 252 13.75 7.40 12.47
C ALA A 252 14.67 6.16 12.39
N ALA A 253 14.24 5.07 11.75
CA ALA A 253 14.99 3.82 11.64
C ALA A 253 16.04 3.83 10.52
N LEU A 254 15.76 4.56 9.40
CA LEU A 254 16.61 4.55 8.21
C LEU A 254 18.07 4.92 8.45
N PRO A 255 18.44 5.98 9.19
CA PRO A 255 19.85 6.39 9.34
C PRO A 255 20.74 5.27 9.89
N ALA A 256 20.24 4.50 10.87
CA ALA A 256 20.97 3.39 11.44
C ALA A 256 21.15 2.22 10.43
N ARG A 257 20.12 1.95 9.63
CA ARG A 257 20.13 0.88 8.62
C ARG A 257 21.03 1.22 7.43
N LEU A 258 21.01 2.48 6.97
CA LEU A 258 21.80 2.93 5.82
C LEU A 258 23.30 3.00 6.10
N LYS A 259 23.69 3.17 7.36
CA LYS A 259 25.12 3.14 7.78
C LYS A 259 25.74 1.74 7.69
N THR A 260 24.93 0.69 7.66
CA THR A 260 25.41 -0.71 7.62
C THR A 260 25.50 -1.26 6.20
N LEU A 261 25.11 -0.50 5.21
CA LEU A 261 25.22 -0.81 3.78
C LEU A 261 26.44 -0.13 3.16
#